data_5f6339b0a35c85e1db0e8c907d7c7d11
#
_entry.id   5f6339b0a35c85e1db0e8c907d7c7d11
#
_cell.length_a   1.000
_cell.length_b   1.000
_cell.length_c   1.000
_cell.angle_alpha   90.00
_cell.angle_beta   90.00
_cell.angle_gamma   90.00
#
_symmetry.space_group_name_H-M   'P 1'
#
loop_
_entity.id
_entity.type
_entity.pdbx_description
1 polymer ?
#
loop_
_entity_poly.entity_id
_entity_poly.type
_entity_poly.pdbx_seq_one_letter_code
_entity_poly.pdbx_strand_id
1 'polypeptide(L)'
;IRIALIIVYDLINQKAANHTMKVLIYGDDEKAASMLVRLHKSPHYRPVGFIMYGKESTIYRLNDMNIYHFQTSEGVKKIMNKYEAQAILFSSYKGVQAEKERLIPFCAEQKIKIMISPPIDEYGENDPIRLKIRPIAIEDLLGREEICINLEAVADRFRDKTVFVSGAAGSIGSEFCRQVASLNVVKQMILLDVAETPMHYLRLELEKKFPHLTFIPVVGDVRHKHQIATLFNTYKPQIVFHAAAYKHVPLMEENPCEAVRVNVEGTRIMANAAVAADVEKFIFLSSDKAVNPTNVMGATKRLAEMYVQGLGLD
;
A
#
# COMPACT_ATOMS: atom_id res chain seq x y z
N ILE A 1 -41.80 -15.94 -34.55
CA ILE A 1 -41.08 -16.14 -33.26
C ILE A 1 -39.63 -15.74 -33.40
N ARG A 2 -38.88 -16.19 -34.46
CA ARG A 2 -37.43 -15.89 -34.62
C ARG A 2 -37.14 -14.40 -34.82
N ILE A 3 -37.98 -13.68 -35.57
CA ILE A 3 -37.84 -12.23 -35.80
C ILE A 3 -38.16 -11.44 -34.52
N ALA A 4 -39.16 -11.85 -33.75
CA ALA A 4 -39.48 -11.22 -32.47
C ALA A 4 -38.35 -11.38 -31.43
N LEU A 5 -37.68 -12.55 -31.41
CA LEU A 5 -36.50 -12.80 -30.58
C LEU A 5 -35.30 -11.93 -30.97
N ILE A 6 -35.08 -11.71 -32.27
CA ILE A 6 -34.02 -10.83 -32.76
C ILE A 6 -34.32 -9.38 -32.35
N ILE A 7 -35.54 -8.91 -32.54
CA ILE A 7 -35.93 -7.53 -32.16
C ILE A 7 -35.83 -7.34 -30.64
N VAL A 8 -36.23 -8.31 -29.82
CA VAL A 8 -36.11 -8.24 -28.37
C VAL A 8 -34.63 -8.28 -27.95
N TYR A 9 -33.82 -9.11 -28.60
CA TYR A 9 -32.37 -9.15 -28.37
C TYR A 9 -31.68 -7.83 -28.74
N ASP A 10 -32.04 -7.20 -29.87
CA ASP A 10 -31.53 -5.91 -30.30
C ASP A 10 -32.00 -4.77 -29.38
N LEU A 11 -33.24 -4.79 -28.90
CA LEU A 11 -33.78 -3.83 -27.94
C LEU A 11 -33.10 -3.94 -26.56
N ILE A 12 -32.78 -5.15 -26.11
CA ILE A 12 -32.02 -5.39 -24.87
C ILE A 12 -30.59 -4.87 -25.03
N ASN A 13 -29.94 -5.17 -26.16
CA ASN A 13 -28.60 -4.69 -26.45
C ASN A 13 -28.54 -3.16 -26.64
N GLN A 14 -29.55 -2.53 -27.24
CA GLN A 14 -29.65 -1.06 -27.31
C GLN A 14 -29.84 -0.42 -25.95
N LYS A 15 -30.62 -1.02 -25.04
CA LYS A 15 -30.71 -0.54 -23.65
C LYS A 15 -29.43 -0.74 -22.87
N ALA A 16 -28.69 -1.81 -23.09
CA ALA A 16 -27.36 -2.04 -22.50
C ALA A 16 -26.31 -1.06 -23.06
N ALA A 17 -26.40 -0.71 -24.35
CA ALA A 17 -25.51 0.28 -24.97
C ALA A 17 -25.65 1.70 -24.40
N ASN A 18 -26.80 2.07 -23.86
CA ASN A 18 -27.02 3.38 -23.22
C ASN A 18 -26.36 3.52 -21.84
N HIS A 19 -25.79 2.45 -21.26
CA HIS A 19 -25.08 2.48 -19.98
C HIS A 19 -23.59 2.18 -20.10
N THR A 20 -23.04 2.00 -21.32
CA THR A 20 -21.61 1.73 -21.52
C THR A 20 -20.79 3.02 -21.44
N MET A 21 -19.81 3.04 -20.56
CA MET A 21 -18.87 4.16 -20.40
C MET A 21 -17.91 4.20 -21.61
N LYS A 22 -17.89 5.32 -22.34
CA LYS A 22 -16.91 5.55 -23.43
C LYS A 22 -15.56 5.88 -22.82
N VAL A 23 -14.52 5.12 -23.22
CA VAL A 23 -13.18 5.26 -22.65
C VAL A 23 -12.12 5.44 -23.73
N LEU A 24 -11.11 6.26 -23.46
CA LEU A 24 -9.87 6.32 -24.21
C LEU A 24 -8.81 5.45 -23.53
N ILE A 25 -8.07 4.65 -24.28
CA ILE A 25 -6.98 3.83 -23.75
C ILE A 25 -5.68 4.62 -23.86
N TYR A 26 -4.94 4.76 -22.75
CA TYR A 26 -3.66 5.45 -22.77
C TYR A 26 -2.55 4.49 -23.24
N GLY A 27 -1.78 4.94 -24.26
CA GLY A 27 -0.64 4.21 -24.83
C GLY A 27 -0.90 3.61 -26.21
N ASP A 28 0.18 3.15 -26.84
CA ASP A 28 0.20 2.51 -28.17
C ASP A 28 0.96 1.18 -28.15
N ASP A 29 1.27 0.67 -26.94
CA ASP A 29 2.02 -0.56 -26.73
C ASP A 29 1.14 -1.82 -26.84
N GLU A 30 1.79 -2.98 -26.77
CA GLU A 30 1.15 -4.29 -26.82
C GLU A 30 0.11 -4.49 -25.71
N LYS A 31 0.34 -3.88 -24.53
CA LYS A 31 -0.58 -3.93 -23.38
C LYS A 31 -1.86 -3.14 -23.68
N ALA A 32 -1.73 -1.96 -24.30
CA ALA A 32 -2.87 -1.16 -24.73
C ALA A 32 -3.68 -1.87 -25.82
N ALA A 33 -3.01 -2.51 -26.78
CA ALA A 33 -3.66 -3.31 -27.83
C ALA A 33 -4.41 -4.53 -27.24
N SER A 34 -3.79 -5.25 -26.31
CA SER A 34 -4.43 -6.38 -25.62
C SER A 34 -5.65 -5.94 -24.82
N MET A 35 -5.58 -4.76 -24.19
CA MET A 35 -6.71 -4.18 -23.47
C MET A 35 -7.88 -3.85 -24.39
N LEU A 36 -7.63 -3.33 -25.57
CA LEU A 36 -8.67 -3.07 -26.57
C LEU A 36 -9.47 -4.35 -26.88
N VAL A 37 -8.76 -5.46 -27.16
CA VAL A 37 -9.42 -6.76 -27.48
C VAL A 37 -10.33 -7.21 -26.32
N ARG A 38 -9.92 -6.98 -25.08
CA ARG A 38 -10.73 -7.33 -23.90
C ARG A 38 -11.94 -6.44 -23.74
N LEU A 39 -11.79 -5.13 -23.97
CA LEU A 39 -12.87 -4.17 -23.84
C LEU A 39 -13.94 -4.35 -24.88
N HIS A 40 -13.64 -4.86 -26.07
CA HIS A 40 -14.64 -5.18 -27.10
C HIS A 40 -15.71 -6.17 -26.62
N LYS A 41 -15.39 -7.03 -25.64
CA LYS A 41 -16.32 -7.99 -25.03
C LYS A 41 -16.95 -7.47 -23.74
N SER A 42 -16.62 -6.27 -23.29
CA SER A 42 -17.12 -5.71 -22.04
C SER A 42 -18.51 -5.08 -22.22
N PRO A 43 -19.50 -5.42 -21.38
CA PRO A 43 -20.80 -4.76 -21.42
C PRO A 43 -20.79 -3.37 -20.75
N HIS A 44 -19.70 -3.00 -20.07
CA HIS A 44 -19.64 -1.78 -19.27
C HIS A 44 -18.78 -0.68 -19.89
N TYR A 45 -17.82 -1.04 -20.74
CA TYR A 45 -16.86 -0.09 -21.31
C TYR A 45 -16.83 -0.20 -22.84
N ARG A 46 -16.85 0.97 -23.49
CA ARG A 46 -16.72 1.07 -24.95
C ARG A 46 -15.46 1.87 -25.30
N PRO A 47 -14.42 1.26 -25.82
CA PRO A 47 -13.23 1.99 -26.27
C PRO A 47 -13.60 2.86 -27.49
N VAL A 48 -13.14 4.12 -27.50
CA VAL A 48 -13.37 5.08 -28.61
C VAL A 48 -12.08 5.48 -29.30
N GLY A 49 -10.93 5.03 -28.80
CA GLY A 49 -9.61 5.24 -29.40
C GLY A 49 -8.51 5.15 -28.36
N PHE A 50 -7.30 5.36 -28.84
CA PHE A 50 -6.11 5.49 -28.00
C PHE A 50 -5.74 6.95 -27.81
N ILE A 51 -5.10 7.29 -26.71
CA ILE A 51 -4.58 8.63 -26.43
C ILE A 51 -3.15 8.52 -25.89
N MET A 52 -2.25 9.38 -26.37
CA MET A 52 -0.87 9.43 -25.89
C MET A 52 -0.28 10.83 -26.01
N TYR A 53 0.74 11.08 -25.19
CA TYR A 53 1.49 12.32 -25.23
C TYR A 53 2.49 12.30 -26.40
N GLY A 54 2.57 13.40 -27.15
CA GLY A 54 3.57 13.57 -28.21
C GLY A 54 3.07 14.34 -29.42
N LYS A 55 3.97 14.48 -30.39
CA LYS A 55 3.61 14.97 -31.74
C LYS A 55 2.96 13.83 -32.51
N GLU A 56 2.10 14.18 -33.46
CA GLU A 56 1.52 13.20 -34.38
C GLU A 56 2.62 12.30 -34.97
N SER A 57 2.46 10.98 -34.75
CA SER A 57 3.35 9.97 -35.29
C SER A 57 2.81 9.47 -36.65
N THR A 58 3.64 8.75 -37.41
CA THR A 58 3.23 8.09 -38.66
C THR A 58 2.21 6.96 -38.43
N ILE A 59 2.05 6.49 -37.19
CA ILE A 59 1.09 5.45 -36.80
C ILE A 59 -0.18 6.12 -36.31
N TYR A 60 -1.21 6.16 -37.14
CA TYR A 60 -2.49 6.78 -36.80
C TYR A 60 -3.53 5.78 -36.31
N ARG A 61 -3.27 4.48 -36.40
CA ARG A 61 -4.20 3.42 -36.04
C ARG A 61 -3.49 2.23 -35.41
N LEU A 62 -4.12 1.68 -34.36
CA LEU A 62 -3.75 0.43 -33.72
C LEU A 62 -4.99 -0.45 -33.66
N ASN A 63 -4.98 -1.68 -34.20
CA ASN A 63 -6.11 -2.60 -34.26
C ASN A 63 -7.42 -1.90 -34.71
N ASP A 64 -7.37 -1.20 -35.85
CA ASP A 64 -8.48 -0.45 -36.46
C ASP A 64 -9.02 0.75 -35.64
N MET A 65 -8.43 1.07 -34.49
CA MET A 65 -8.76 2.24 -33.71
C MET A 65 -7.76 3.37 -33.90
N ASN A 66 -8.25 4.61 -33.87
CA ASN A 66 -7.41 5.79 -34.01
C ASN A 66 -6.58 6.06 -32.77
N ILE A 67 -5.34 6.54 -32.98
CA ILE A 67 -4.47 7.05 -31.92
C ILE A 67 -4.54 8.58 -31.96
N TYR A 68 -4.88 9.19 -30.86
CA TYR A 68 -4.97 10.64 -30.70
C TYR A 68 -3.79 11.16 -29.88
N HIS A 69 -3.08 12.13 -30.43
CA HIS A 69 -1.92 12.72 -29.77
C HIS A 69 -2.33 14.03 -29.07
N PHE A 70 -1.79 14.25 -27.90
CA PHE A 70 -1.94 15.53 -27.18
C PHE A 70 -0.59 16.07 -26.75
N GLN A 71 -0.45 17.38 -26.69
CA GLN A 71 0.72 18.08 -26.17
C GLN A 71 0.34 18.99 -25.01
N THR A 72 -0.94 19.34 -24.89
CA THR A 72 -1.47 20.24 -23.88
C THR A 72 -2.72 19.63 -23.23
N SER A 73 -2.99 20.06 -22.01
CA SER A 73 -4.20 19.69 -21.27
C SER A 73 -5.50 20.03 -22.02
N GLU A 74 -5.51 21.17 -22.74
CA GLU A 74 -6.64 21.56 -23.58
C GLU A 74 -6.83 20.61 -24.78
N GLY A 75 -5.76 20.06 -25.33
CA GLY A 75 -5.81 19.04 -26.36
C GLY A 75 -6.55 17.79 -25.89
N VAL A 76 -6.27 17.33 -24.67
CA VAL A 76 -6.99 16.21 -24.07
C VAL A 76 -8.48 16.51 -23.96
N LYS A 77 -8.86 17.71 -23.49
CA LYS A 77 -10.27 18.12 -23.37
C LYS A 77 -10.99 18.12 -24.71
N LYS A 78 -10.34 18.60 -25.77
CA LYS A 78 -10.90 18.59 -27.14
C LYS A 78 -11.13 17.16 -27.63
N ILE A 79 -10.20 16.25 -27.40
CA ILE A 79 -10.32 14.83 -27.78
C ILE A 79 -11.46 14.18 -26.98
N MET A 80 -11.50 14.37 -25.65
CA MET A 80 -12.56 13.84 -24.78
C MET A 80 -13.93 14.27 -25.25
N ASN A 81 -14.12 15.57 -25.50
CA ASN A 81 -15.41 16.13 -25.93
C ASN A 81 -15.81 15.65 -27.34
N LYS A 82 -14.87 15.62 -28.28
CA LYS A 82 -15.14 15.19 -29.66
C LYS A 82 -15.65 13.76 -29.76
N TYR A 83 -15.12 12.87 -28.91
CA TYR A 83 -15.46 11.44 -28.91
C TYR A 83 -16.39 11.06 -27.75
N GLU A 84 -16.85 12.05 -26.99
CA GLU A 84 -17.71 11.87 -25.81
C GLU A 84 -17.14 10.86 -24.81
N ALA A 85 -15.80 10.82 -24.68
CA ALA A 85 -15.13 9.94 -23.75
C ALA A 85 -15.34 10.43 -22.32
N GLN A 86 -15.64 9.51 -21.41
CA GLN A 86 -15.98 9.77 -20.01
C GLN A 86 -14.84 9.44 -19.05
N ALA A 87 -13.87 8.63 -19.52
CA ALA A 87 -12.72 8.23 -18.73
C ALA A 87 -11.49 7.94 -19.63
N ILE A 88 -10.32 8.02 -19.02
CA ILE A 88 -9.05 7.57 -19.59
C ILE A 88 -8.63 6.31 -18.83
N LEU A 89 -8.33 5.24 -19.57
CA LEU A 89 -7.97 3.94 -19.04
C LEU A 89 -6.50 3.64 -19.35
N PHE A 90 -5.70 3.50 -18.29
CA PHE A 90 -4.29 3.09 -18.41
C PHE A 90 -4.16 1.57 -18.43
N SER A 91 -3.33 1.08 -19.35
CA SER A 91 -3.00 -0.35 -19.51
C SER A 91 -1.88 -0.83 -18.59
N SER A 92 -1.16 0.09 -17.96
CA SER A 92 -0.01 -0.22 -17.12
C SER A 92 0.31 0.90 -16.12
N TYR A 93 0.92 0.53 -14.99
CA TYR A 93 1.46 1.49 -14.02
C TYR A 93 2.56 2.39 -14.62
N LYS A 94 3.32 1.88 -15.59
CA LYS A 94 4.35 2.67 -16.29
C LYS A 94 3.73 3.86 -17.03
N GLY A 95 2.58 3.68 -17.66
CA GLY A 95 1.84 4.77 -18.31
C GLY A 95 1.34 5.80 -17.31
N VAL A 96 0.83 5.35 -16.15
CA VAL A 96 0.41 6.23 -15.05
C VAL A 96 1.58 7.08 -14.56
N GLN A 97 2.74 6.47 -14.34
CA GLN A 97 3.94 7.18 -13.88
C GLN A 97 4.44 8.22 -14.90
N ALA A 98 4.41 7.90 -16.18
CA ALA A 98 4.82 8.82 -17.24
C ALA A 98 3.96 10.10 -17.27
N GLU A 99 2.70 10.02 -16.86
CA GLU A 99 1.73 11.10 -16.89
C GLU A 99 1.41 11.71 -15.50
N LYS A 100 2.14 11.31 -14.46
CA LYS A 100 1.93 11.73 -13.07
C LYS A 100 1.90 13.25 -12.90
N GLU A 101 2.75 13.97 -13.61
CA GLU A 101 2.90 15.43 -13.47
C GLU A 101 2.14 16.20 -14.55
N ARG A 102 1.60 15.54 -15.57
CA ARG A 102 0.97 16.18 -16.73
C ARG A 102 -0.52 15.91 -16.82
N LEU A 103 -0.86 14.69 -17.22
CA LEU A 103 -2.25 14.32 -17.52
C LEU A 103 -3.08 14.08 -16.26
N ILE A 104 -2.50 13.47 -15.23
CA ILE A 104 -3.24 13.07 -14.02
C ILE A 104 -3.71 14.28 -13.21
N PRO A 105 -2.89 15.30 -12.90
CA PRO A 105 -3.34 16.50 -12.20
C PRO A 105 -4.43 17.24 -12.98
N PHE A 106 -4.26 17.36 -14.29
CA PHE A 106 -5.26 17.97 -15.15
C PHE A 106 -6.60 17.22 -15.10
N CYS A 107 -6.59 15.90 -15.21
CA CYS A 107 -7.80 15.09 -15.13
C CYS A 107 -8.48 15.21 -13.76
N ALA A 108 -7.72 15.27 -12.67
CA ALA A 108 -8.24 15.49 -11.32
C ALA A 108 -8.95 16.85 -11.21
N GLU A 109 -8.32 17.92 -11.72
CA GLU A 109 -8.88 19.27 -11.73
C GLU A 109 -10.19 19.37 -12.57
N GLN A 110 -10.19 18.71 -13.75
CA GLN A 110 -11.34 18.70 -14.65
C GLN A 110 -12.40 17.62 -14.30
N LYS A 111 -12.21 16.87 -13.23
CA LYS A 111 -13.07 15.74 -12.79
C LYS A 111 -13.25 14.65 -13.86
N ILE A 112 -12.23 14.47 -14.72
CA ILE A 112 -12.18 13.37 -15.68
C ILE A 112 -11.80 12.11 -14.94
N LYS A 113 -12.56 11.04 -15.10
CA LYS A 113 -12.26 9.74 -14.46
C LYS A 113 -11.01 9.12 -15.05
N ILE A 114 -10.07 8.75 -14.20
CA ILE A 114 -8.89 8.01 -14.58
C ILE A 114 -8.98 6.63 -13.95
N MET A 115 -8.73 5.61 -14.77
CA MET A 115 -8.89 4.22 -14.39
C MET A 115 -7.64 3.44 -14.81
N ILE A 116 -7.38 2.34 -14.13
CA ILE A 116 -6.29 1.42 -14.44
C ILE A 116 -6.82 -0.01 -14.49
N SER A 117 -6.27 -0.81 -15.38
CA SER A 117 -6.44 -2.25 -15.38
C SER A 117 -5.13 -2.90 -14.91
N PRO A 118 -5.16 -3.73 -13.87
CA PRO A 118 -3.99 -4.47 -13.41
C PRO A 118 -3.39 -5.35 -14.52
N PRO A 119 -2.07 -5.67 -14.45
CA PRO A 119 -1.42 -6.60 -15.36
C PRO A 119 -2.05 -8.00 -15.32
N ILE A 120 -1.86 -8.78 -16.38
CA ILE A 120 -2.45 -10.12 -16.57
C ILE A 120 -1.86 -11.13 -15.60
N ASP A 121 -0.63 -10.93 -15.17
CA ASP A 121 0.16 -11.84 -14.34
C ASP A 121 -0.39 -12.03 -12.91
N GLU A 122 -1.38 -11.23 -12.51
CA GLU A 122 -2.07 -11.32 -11.22
C GLU A 122 -3.30 -12.25 -11.23
N TYR A 123 -3.58 -12.95 -12.36
CA TYR A 123 -4.72 -13.83 -12.46
C TYR A 123 -4.31 -15.30 -12.28
N GLY A 124 -4.89 -15.98 -11.30
CA GLY A 124 -4.84 -17.45 -11.20
C GLY A 124 -5.54 -18.10 -12.41
N GLU A 125 -5.08 -19.26 -12.83
CA GLU A 125 -5.58 -20.01 -14.01
C GLU A 125 -7.10 -20.28 -14.02
N ASN A 126 -7.82 -20.09 -12.91
CA ASN A 126 -9.24 -20.39 -12.75
C ASN A 126 -10.13 -19.16 -12.46
N ASP A 127 -9.61 -17.95 -12.46
CA ASP A 127 -10.46 -16.76 -12.24
C ASP A 127 -11.18 -16.36 -13.54
N PRO A 128 -12.52 -16.17 -13.51
CA PRO A 128 -13.21 -15.61 -14.66
C PRO A 128 -12.61 -14.22 -14.92
N ILE A 129 -12.17 -14.01 -16.16
CA ILE A 129 -11.54 -12.77 -16.64
C ILE A 129 -12.55 -11.61 -16.50
N ARG A 130 -12.81 -11.17 -15.30
CA ARG A 130 -13.44 -9.90 -15.01
C ARG A 130 -12.32 -8.87 -15.03
N LEU A 131 -12.33 -8.04 -16.05
CA LEU A 131 -11.53 -6.82 -16.10
C LEU A 131 -11.73 -6.08 -14.78
N LYS A 132 -10.79 -6.18 -13.85
CA LYS A 132 -10.79 -5.42 -12.59
C LYS A 132 -10.36 -3.97 -12.89
N ILE A 133 -11.13 -3.28 -13.74
CA ILE A 133 -10.91 -1.86 -13.99
C ILE A 133 -11.36 -1.11 -12.75
N ARG A 134 -10.44 -0.35 -12.15
CA ARG A 134 -10.70 0.47 -10.97
C ARG A 134 -10.22 1.91 -11.17
N PRO A 135 -10.76 2.88 -10.44
CA PRO A 135 -10.17 4.22 -10.38
C PRO A 135 -8.71 4.13 -9.92
N ILE A 136 -7.89 5.05 -10.42
CA ILE A 136 -6.51 5.19 -9.94
C ILE A 136 -6.52 5.63 -8.48
N ALA A 137 -5.78 4.92 -7.65
CA ALA A 137 -5.51 5.26 -6.26
C ALA A 137 -4.18 6.05 -6.14
N ILE A 138 -3.98 6.72 -5.01
CA ILE A 138 -2.75 7.50 -4.77
C ILE A 138 -1.52 6.59 -4.80
N GLU A 139 -1.66 5.35 -4.38
CA GLU A 139 -0.62 4.32 -4.35
C GLU A 139 -0.10 4.01 -5.76
N ASP A 140 -0.96 4.02 -6.77
CA ASP A 140 -0.58 3.82 -8.18
C ASP A 140 0.37 4.92 -8.70
N LEU A 141 0.31 6.10 -8.09
CA LEU A 141 1.18 7.24 -8.41
C LEU A 141 2.57 7.16 -7.76
N LEU A 142 2.76 6.26 -6.80
CA LEU A 142 4.03 6.13 -6.07
C LEU A 142 5.08 5.33 -6.85
N GLY A 143 4.73 4.63 -7.91
CA GLY A 143 5.65 3.88 -8.78
C GLY A 143 6.25 2.65 -8.12
N ARG A 144 5.64 2.16 -7.05
CA ARG A 144 6.00 0.88 -6.43
C ARG A 144 4.94 -0.15 -6.77
N GLU A 145 5.38 -1.31 -7.17
CA GLU A 145 4.49 -2.48 -7.29
C GLU A 145 3.90 -2.77 -5.92
N GLU A 146 2.62 -3.07 -5.87
CA GLU A 146 1.96 -3.50 -4.65
C GLU A 146 2.54 -4.85 -4.25
N ILE A 147 3.11 -4.93 -3.05
CA ILE A 147 3.66 -6.19 -2.54
C ILE A 147 2.47 -7.05 -2.11
N CYS A 148 2.16 -8.07 -2.90
CA CYS A 148 1.17 -9.08 -2.53
C CYS A 148 1.74 -9.98 -1.44
N ILE A 149 1.30 -9.77 -0.21
CA ILE A 149 1.70 -10.61 0.94
C ILE A 149 0.77 -11.82 1.00
N ASN A 150 1.36 -13.02 1.04
CA ASN A 150 0.60 -14.23 1.37
C ASN A 150 0.22 -14.19 2.86
N LEU A 151 -1.02 -13.77 3.13
CA LEU A 151 -1.53 -13.62 4.50
C LEU A 151 -1.59 -14.94 5.27
N GLU A 152 -1.79 -16.07 4.61
CA GLU A 152 -1.79 -17.40 5.26
C GLU A 152 -0.39 -17.75 5.77
N ALA A 153 0.64 -17.57 4.93
CA ALA A 153 2.02 -17.81 5.34
C ALA A 153 2.49 -16.86 6.46
N VAL A 154 1.95 -15.64 6.50
CA VAL A 154 2.17 -14.70 7.62
C VAL A 154 1.44 -15.19 8.87
N ALA A 155 0.16 -15.54 8.75
CA ALA A 155 -0.67 -16.00 9.86
C ALA A 155 -0.04 -17.22 10.57
N ASP A 156 0.51 -18.17 9.82
CA ASP A 156 1.15 -19.36 10.39
C ASP A 156 2.37 -19.03 11.28
N ARG A 157 3.10 -17.97 10.93
CA ARG A 157 4.23 -17.50 11.75
C ARG A 157 3.81 -16.87 13.08
N PHE A 158 2.58 -16.35 13.15
CA PHE A 158 2.03 -15.70 14.34
C PHE A 158 1.13 -16.63 15.17
N ARG A 159 0.83 -17.82 14.67
CA ARG A 159 -0.12 -18.74 15.30
C ARG A 159 0.33 -19.12 16.73
N ASP A 160 -0.57 -18.90 17.69
CA ASP A 160 -0.39 -19.16 19.12
C ASP A 160 0.82 -18.43 19.77
N LYS A 161 1.36 -17.39 19.10
CA LYS A 161 2.48 -16.62 19.61
C LYS A 161 2.03 -15.46 20.51
N THR A 162 2.87 -15.15 21.47
CA THR A 162 2.83 -13.89 22.24
C THR A 162 3.66 -12.85 21.48
N VAL A 163 3.03 -11.75 21.09
CA VAL A 163 3.67 -10.68 20.32
C VAL A 163 3.88 -9.46 21.20
N PHE A 164 5.10 -8.95 21.26
CA PHE A 164 5.44 -7.73 21.96
C PHE A 164 5.67 -6.59 20.97
N VAL A 165 4.96 -5.48 21.15
CA VAL A 165 5.08 -4.29 20.28
C VAL A 165 5.54 -3.11 21.11
N SER A 166 6.70 -2.53 20.83
CA SER A 166 7.14 -1.28 21.42
C SER A 166 6.91 -0.12 20.46
N GLY A 167 6.54 1.04 20.96
CA GLY A 167 6.03 2.15 20.16
C GLY A 167 4.64 1.83 19.59
N ALA A 168 3.86 1.04 20.32
CA ALA A 168 2.58 0.50 19.89
C ALA A 168 1.54 1.56 19.58
N ALA A 169 1.57 2.70 20.27
CA ALA A 169 0.64 3.81 20.06
C ALA A 169 1.08 4.77 18.95
N GLY A 170 2.27 4.57 18.37
CA GLY A 170 2.74 5.31 17.19
C GLY A 170 2.01 4.90 15.91
N SER A 171 2.19 5.69 14.83
CA SER A 171 1.50 5.46 13.55
C SER A 171 1.73 4.06 12.97
N ILE A 172 2.99 3.58 12.96
CA ILE A 172 3.33 2.26 12.41
C ILE A 172 3.02 1.15 13.42
N GLY A 173 3.38 1.36 14.70
CA GLY A 173 3.12 0.38 15.75
C GLY A 173 1.63 0.05 15.90
N SER A 174 0.76 1.06 15.88
CA SER A 174 -0.69 0.86 15.99
C SER A 174 -1.27 0.14 14.77
N GLU A 175 -0.78 0.45 13.57
CA GLU A 175 -1.20 -0.24 12.34
C GLU A 175 -0.73 -1.70 12.34
N PHE A 176 0.51 -1.96 12.75
CA PHE A 176 1.00 -3.31 12.94
C PHE A 176 0.13 -4.10 13.93
N CYS A 177 -0.26 -3.47 15.05
CA CYS A 177 -1.17 -4.10 16.01
C CYS A 177 -2.51 -4.46 15.39
N ARG A 178 -3.12 -3.58 14.57
CA ARG A 178 -4.39 -3.86 13.88
C ARG A 178 -4.27 -5.02 12.91
N GLN A 179 -3.22 -5.03 12.10
CA GLN A 179 -3.00 -6.07 11.10
C GLN A 179 -2.74 -7.43 11.74
N VAL A 180 -1.87 -7.50 12.75
CA VAL A 180 -1.59 -8.76 13.47
C VAL A 180 -2.84 -9.25 14.21
N ALA A 181 -3.61 -8.37 14.84
CA ALA A 181 -4.87 -8.72 15.48
C ALA A 181 -5.90 -9.26 14.48
N SER A 182 -5.94 -8.73 13.26
CA SER A 182 -6.86 -9.18 12.21
C SER A 182 -6.59 -10.60 11.70
N LEU A 183 -5.38 -11.12 11.88
CA LEU A 183 -5.05 -12.52 11.56
C LEU A 183 -5.80 -13.52 12.44
N ASN A 184 -6.28 -13.10 13.62
CA ASN A 184 -7.05 -13.94 14.56
C ASN A 184 -6.36 -15.25 15.01
N VAL A 185 -5.03 -15.29 14.97
CA VAL A 185 -4.24 -16.50 15.27
C VAL A 185 -3.26 -16.32 16.43
N VAL A 186 -3.02 -15.08 16.88
CA VAL A 186 -2.09 -14.80 17.96
C VAL A 186 -2.69 -15.12 19.32
N LYS A 187 -1.85 -15.54 20.25
CA LYS A 187 -2.26 -15.86 21.64
C LYS A 187 -2.61 -14.60 22.43
N GLN A 188 -1.72 -13.62 22.40
CA GLN A 188 -1.86 -12.33 23.10
C GLN A 188 -0.87 -11.30 22.54
N MET A 189 -1.16 -10.03 22.78
CA MET A 189 -0.29 -8.92 22.39
C MET A 189 0.04 -8.01 23.57
N ILE A 190 1.33 -7.76 23.81
CA ILE A 190 1.82 -6.78 24.78
C ILE A 190 2.14 -5.49 24.03
N LEU A 191 1.49 -4.40 24.42
CA LEU A 191 1.56 -3.11 23.74
C LEU A 191 2.27 -2.11 24.66
N LEU A 192 3.52 -1.76 24.35
CA LEU A 192 4.32 -0.83 25.15
C LEU A 192 4.43 0.53 24.42
N ASP A 193 4.11 1.61 25.12
CA ASP A 193 4.36 2.99 24.65
C ASP A 193 4.49 3.94 25.85
N VAL A 194 5.18 5.06 25.66
CA VAL A 194 5.25 6.15 26.64
C VAL A 194 4.02 7.05 26.61
N ALA A 195 3.31 7.06 25.48
CA ALA A 195 2.17 7.94 25.24
C ALA A 195 0.87 7.32 25.76
N GLU A 196 0.45 7.69 26.98
CA GLU A 196 -0.73 7.13 27.66
C GLU A 196 -2.01 7.33 26.86
N THR A 197 -2.32 8.55 26.45
CA THR A 197 -3.59 8.87 25.77
C THR A 197 -3.76 8.15 24.43
N PRO A 198 -2.78 8.14 23.50
CA PRO A 198 -2.87 7.32 22.30
C PRO A 198 -2.99 5.82 22.59
N MET A 199 -2.31 5.31 23.63
CA MET A 199 -2.42 3.91 24.05
C MET A 199 -3.83 3.57 24.52
N HIS A 200 -4.46 4.45 25.28
CA HIS A 200 -5.85 4.26 25.72
C HIS A 200 -6.80 4.13 24.52
N TYR A 201 -6.71 5.01 23.53
CA TYR A 201 -7.55 4.93 22.34
C TYR A 201 -7.27 3.65 21.50
N LEU A 202 -6.02 3.29 21.33
CA LEU A 202 -5.64 2.05 20.64
C LEU A 202 -6.24 0.83 21.35
N ARG A 203 -6.13 0.76 22.65
CA ARG A 203 -6.72 -0.30 23.48
C ARG A 203 -8.22 -0.43 23.23
N LEU A 204 -8.98 0.67 23.39
CA LEU A 204 -10.43 0.66 23.19
C LEU A 204 -10.83 0.20 21.79
N GLU A 205 -10.07 0.65 20.77
CA GLU A 205 -10.29 0.24 19.39
C GLU A 205 -10.08 -1.28 19.20
N LEU A 206 -8.95 -1.80 19.68
CA LEU A 206 -8.57 -3.20 19.50
C LEU A 206 -9.51 -4.14 20.29
N GLU A 207 -9.83 -3.83 21.55
CA GLU A 207 -10.77 -4.62 22.36
C GLU A 207 -12.17 -4.67 21.73
N LYS A 208 -12.62 -3.56 21.12
CA LYS A 208 -13.91 -3.50 20.42
C LYS A 208 -13.91 -4.31 19.10
N LYS A 209 -12.82 -4.23 18.33
CA LYS A 209 -12.73 -4.90 17.01
C LYS A 209 -12.40 -6.39 17.13
N PHE A 210 -11.62 -6.76 18.14
CA PHE A 210 -11.09 -8.12 18.31
C PHE A 210 -11.31 -8.63 19.74
N PRO A 211 -12.57 -8.80 20.16
CA PRO A 211 -12.92 -9.12 21.56
C PRO A 211 -12.40 -10.48 22.05
N HIS A 212 -11.98 -11.35 21.15
CA HIS A 212 -11.43 -12.68 21.48
C HIS A 212 -9.92 -12.66 21.75
N LEU A 213 -9.24 -11.56 21.43
CA LEU A 213 -7.80 -11.44 21.57
C LEU A 213 -7.46 -10.67 22.85
N THR A 214 -6.48 -11.18 23.60
CA THR A 214 -5.99 -10.52 24.81
C THR A 214 -4.95 -9.45 24.45
N PHE A 215 -5.25 -8.20 24.81
CA PHE A 215 -4.34 -7.07 24.72
C PHE A 215 -3.88 -6.65 26.10
N ILE A 216 -2.57 -6.46 26.28
CA ILE A 216 -1.94 -6.04 27.53
C ILE A 216 -1.25 -4.70 27.27
N PRO A 217 -1.97 -3.57 27.47
CA PRO A 217 -1.38 -2.24 27.32
C PRO A 217 -0.45 -1.95 28.51
N VAL A 218 0.73 -1.44 28.19
CA VAL A 218 1.75 -1.06 29.17
C VAL A 218 2.20 0.37 28.87
N VAL A 219 1.99 1.27 29.79
CA VAL A 219 2.61 2.60 29.74
C VAL A 219 4.02 2.48 30.28
N GLY A 220 5.02 2.71 29.45
CA GLY A 220 6.41 2.52 29.84
C GLY A 220 7.39 2.96 28.76
N ASP A 221 8.65 3.03 29.14
CA ASP A 221 9.73 3.52 28.29
C ASP A 221 10.74 2.40 28.01
N VAL A 222 11.13 2.26 26.75
CA VAL A 222 12.13 1.27 26.30
C VAL A 222 13.49 1.45 26.97
N ARG A 223 13.77 2.63 27.52
CA ARG A 223 14.97 2.95 28.30
C ARG A 223 14.98 2.33 29.71
N HIS A 224 13.84 1.91 30.22
CA HIS A 224 13.71 1.37 31.58
C HIS A 224 14.03 -0.13 31.62
N LYS A 225 15.32 -0.46 31.69
CA LYS A 225 15.87 -1.83 31.65
C LYS A 225 15.11 -2.81 32.57
N HIS A 226 14.84 -2.44 33.82
CA HIS A 226 14.15 -3.31 34.75
C HIS A 226 12.70 -3.58 34.35
N GLN A 227 11.97 -2.57 33.88
CA GLN A 227 10.60 -2.74 33.41
C GLN A 227 10.58 -3.68 32.19
N ILE A 228 11.45 -3.47 31.22
CA ILE A 228 11.56 -4.32 30.04
C ILE A 228 11.89 -5.76 30.42
N ALA A 229 12.90 -5.97 31.27
CA ALA A 229 13.27 -7.32 31.75
C ALA A 229 12.10 -8.01 32.46
N THR A 230 11.34 -7.30 33.32
CA THR A 230 10.17 -7.83 34.00
C THR A 230 9.09 -8.24 32.99
N LEU A 231 8.79 -7.40 31.99
CA LEU A 231 7.79 -7.70 30.96
C LEU A 231 8.18 -8.95 30.15
N PHE A 232 9.44 -9.06 29.73
CA PHE A 232 9.91 -10.21 28.96
C PHE A 232 9.87 -11.50 29.81
N ASN A 233 10.29 -11.44 31.06
CA ASN A 233 10.22 -12.59 31.98
C ASN A 233 8.79 -13.04 32.26
N THR A 234 7.85 -12.08 32.40
CA THR A 234 6.45 -12.38 32.72
C THR A 234 5.69 -12.95 31.54
N TYR A 235 5.82 -12.34 30.37
CA TYR A 235 4.99 -12.67 29.21
C TYR A 235 5.68 -13.59 28.20
N LYS A 236 7.02 -13.74 28.24
CA LYS A 236 7.84 -14.60 27.39
C LYS A 236 7.44 -14.46 25.90
N PRO A 237 7.56 -13.26 25.30
CA PRO A 237 7.16 -13.06 23.93
C PRO A 237 8.03 -13.89 22.99
N GLN A 238 7.42 -14.48 21.96
CA GLN A 238 8.12 -15.17 20.89
C GLN A 238 8.45 -14.23 19.73
N ILE A 239 7.66 -13.18 19.54
CA ILE A 239 7.87 -12.20 18.48
C ILE A 239 7.91 -10.81 19.09
N VAL A 240 8.94 -10.04 18.75
CA VAL A 240 9.08 -8.63 19.16
C VAL A 240 9.08 -7.75 17.92
N PHE A 241 8.20 -6.75 17.91
CA PHE A 241 8.20 -5.67 16.92
C PHE A 241 8.60 -4.36 17.60
N HIS A 242 9.82 -3.91 17.30
CA HIS A 242 10.39 -2.71 17.92
C HIS A 242 10.26 -1.50 17.01
N ALA A 243 9.21 -0.69 17.24
CA ALA A 243 8.93 0.55 16.51
C ALA A 243 9.14 1.83 17.35
N ALA A 244 9.46 1.71 18.64
CA ALA A 244 9.74 2.86 19.48
C ALA A 244 11.00 3.59 19.03
N ALA A 245 10.87 4.84 18.63
CA ALA A 245 11.99 5.70 18.23
C ALA A 245 11.56 7.16 18.14
N TYR A 246 12.50 8.08 18.33
CA TYR A 246 12.35 9.46 17.90
C TYR A 246 12.72 9.58 16.40
N LYS A 247 11.87 10.27 15.61
CA LYS A 247 11.96 10.28 14.15
C LYS A 247 12.05 11.66 13.50
N HIS A 248 11.75 12.72 14.25
CA HIS A 248 11.74 14.09 13.71
C HIS A 248 13.14 14.66 13.67
N VAL A 249 13.72 14.77 12.47
CA VAL A 249 15.11 15.18 12.26
C VAL A 249 15.42 16.52 12.91
N PRO A 250 14.65 17.63 12.70
CA PRO A 250 14.99 18.93 13.32
C PRO A 250 15.06 18.86 14.84
N LEU A 251 14.10 18.17 15.47
CA LEU A 251 14.09 18.04 16.93
C LEU A 251 15.27 17.21 17.45
N MET A 252 15.73 16.22 16.67
CA MET A 252 16.85 15.37 17.09
C MET A 252 18.21 16.05 16.86
N GLU A 253 18.31 16.97 15.92
CA GLU A 253 19.48 17.86 15.81
C GLU A 253 19.62 18.79 17.02
N GLU A 254 18.51 19.29 17.54
CA GLU A 254 18.47 20.11 18.75
C GLU A 254 18.65 19.29 20.04
N ASN A 255 18.31 17.99 20.02
CA ASN A 255 18.31 17.08 21.18
C ASN A 255 19.07 15.77 20.89
N PRO A 256 20.34 15.79 20.52
CA PRO A 256 21.08 14.61 20.08
C PRO A 256 21.22 13.55 21.18
N CYS A 257 21.37 13.96 22.44
CA CYS A 257 21.45 13.03 23.56
C CYS A 257 20.18 12.19 23.72
N GLU A 258 19.01 12.79 23.51
CA GLU A 258 17.74 12.07 23.60
C GLU A 258 17.56 11.11 22.42
N ALA A 259 18.01 11.49 21.21
CA ALA A 259 18.04 10.59 20.07
C ALA A 259 18.89 9.33 20.36
N VAL A 260 20.08 9.48 20.95
CA VAL A 260 20.94 8.36 21.32
C VAL A 260 20.29 7.51 22.42
N ARG A 261 19.74 8.14 23.46
CA ARG A 261 19.11 7.42 24.58
C ARG A 261 17.91 6.58 24.16
N VAL A 262 17.07 7.08 23.26
CA VAL A 262 15.88 6.34 22.82
C VAL A 262 16.23 5.38 21.70
N ASN A 263 16.85 5.88 20.62
CA ASN A 263 17.03 5.08 19.40
C ASN A 263 18.16 4.04 19.54
N VAL A 264 19.23 4.35 20.27
CA VAL A 264 20.35 3.42 20.44
C VAL A 264 20.21 2.62 21.73
N GLU A 265 20.18 3.31 22.87
CA GLU A 265 20.14 2.64 24.18
C GLU A 265 18.83 1.88 24.40
N GLY A 266 17.69 2.48 24.02
CA GLY A 266 16.39 1.81 24.08
C GLY A 266 16.35 0.54 23.21
N THR A 267 16.88 0.61 21.98
CA THR A 267 17.00 -0.57 21.10
C THR A 267 17.93 -1.62 21.71
N ARG A 268 19.06 -1.20 22.28
CA ARG A 268 20.01 -2.10 22.94
C ARG A 268 19.35 -2.85 24.11
N ILE A 269 18.58 -2.16 24.94
CA ILE A 269 17.85 -2.77 26.06
C ILE A 269 16.82 -3.78 25.57
N MET A 270 16.05 -3.41 24.55
CA MET A 270 15.03 -4.28 23.96
C MET A 270 15.65 -5.54 23.33
N ALA A 271 16.71 -5.39 22.53
CA ALA A 271 17.38 -6.49 21.85
C ALA A 271 18.04 -7.45 22.86
N ASN A 272 18.71 -6.91 23.89
CA ASN A 272 19.31 -7.74 24.95
C ASN A 272 18.25 -8.50 25.76
N ALA A 273 17.10 -7.88 26.04
CA ALA A 273 15.99 -8.56 26.70
C ALA A 273 15.40 -9.67 25.81
N ALA A 274 15.33 -9.45 24.50
CA ALA A 274 14.89 -10.45 23.55
C ALA A 274 15.83 -11.66 23.51
N VAL A 275 17.15 -11.44 23.45
CA VAL A 275 18.15 -12.52 23.54
C VAL A 275 18.04 -13.29 24.86
N ALA A 276 17.95 -12.58 25.99
CA ALA A 276 17.85 -13.20 27.31
C ALA A 276 16.56 -14.00 27.52
N ALA A 277 15.51 -13.72 26.76
CA ALA A 277 14.21 -14.39 26.83
C ALA A 277 14.01 -15.43 25.70
N ASP A 278 15.04 -15.74 24.92
CA ASP A 278 15.00 -16.67 23.76
C ASP A 278 13.87 -16.32 22.78
N VAL A 279 13.72 -15.04 22.45
CA VAL A 279 12.74 -14.57 21.47
C VAL A 279 13.03 -15.16 20.11
N GLU A 280 12.04 -15.77 19.47
CA GLU A 280 12.21 -16.44 18.16
C GLU A 280 12.47 -15.42 17.03
N LYS A 281 11.85 -14.23 17.11
CA LYS A 281 11.97 -13.20 16.09
C LYS A 281 11.94 -11.79 16.66
N PHE A 282 12.98 -11.03 16.36
CA PHE A 282 13.08 -9.61 16.67
C PHE A 282 13.01 -8.78 15.39
N ILE A 283 11.96 -8.00 15.21
CA ILE A 283 11.74 -7.15 14.04
C ILE A 283 12.03 -5.71 14.44
N PHE A 284 13.11 -5.14 13.90
CA PHE A 284 13.49 -3.76 14.14
C PHE A 284 13.02 -2.86 13.00
N LEU A 285 12.20 -1.85 13.32
CA LEU A 285 11.77 -0.85 12.35
C LEU A 285 12.86 0.19 12.15
N SER A 286 13.49 0.21 10.99
CA SER A 286 14.47 1.22 10.61
C SER A 286 13.89 2.32 9.71
N SER A 287 14.73 3.03 8.97
CA SER A 287 14.40 4.19 8.16
C SER A 287 15.34 4.28 6.96
N ASP A 288 14.87 4.88 5.86
CA ASP A 288 15.67 5.29 4.72
C ASP A 288 16.84 6.23 5.12
N LYS A 289 16.64 7.02 6.17
CA LYS A 289 17.63 7.95 6.71
C LYS A 289 18.79 7.28 7.45
N ALA A 290 18.69 5.97 7.71
CA ALA A 290 19.79 5.15 8.23
C ALA A 290 20.78 4.73 7.11
N VAL A 291 20.38 4.84 5.85
CA VAL A 291 21.26 4.58 4.70
C VAL A 291 22.09 5.83 4.42
N ASN A 292 23.43 5.75 4.59
CA ASN A 292 24.35 6.89 4.47
C ASN A 292 23.87 8.12 5.27
N PRO A 293 23.77 8.03 6.61
CA PRO A 293 23.11 9.01 7.44
C PRO A 293 23.84 10.37 7.39
N THR A 294 23.09 11.44 7.16
CA THR A 294 23.58 12.83 7.13
C THR A 294 23.06 13.66 8.31
N ASN A 295 22.36 13.02 9.24
CA ASN A 295 21.75 13.65 10.39
C ASN A 295 21.78 12.74 11.63
N VAL A 296 21.64 13.35 12.82
CA VAL A 296 21.68 12.64 14.11
C VAL A 296 20.66 11.51 14.18
N MET A 297 19.41 11.76 13.77
CA MET A 297 18.37 10.75 13.82
C MET A 297 18.73 9.54 12.95
N GLY A 298 19.15 9.74 11.71
CA GLY A 298 19.61 8.67 10.82
C GLY A 298 20.82 7.94 11.36
N ALA A 299 21.81 8.63 11.90
CA ALA A 299 23.00 8.04 12.52
C ALA A 299 22.64 7.14 13.71
N THR A 300 21.73 7.59 14.58
CA THR A 300 21.27 6.78 15.72
C THR A 300 20.49 5.52 15.27
N LYS A 301 19.69 5.61 14.23
CA LYS A 301 19.01 4.43 13.66
C LYS A 301 20.00 3.45 13.03
N ARG A 302 21.02 3.96 12.30
CA ARG A 302 22.06 3.13 11.72
C ARG A 302 22.86 2.39 12.79
N LEU A 303 23.26 3.08 13.86
CA LEU A 303 23.98 2.45 14.97
C LEU A 303 23.14 1.36 15.64
N ALA A 304 21.83 1.59 15.82
CA ALA A 304 20.89 0.61 16.34
C ALA A 304 20.76 -0.63 15.43
N GLU A 305 20.68 -0.44 14.10
CA GLU A 305 20.72 -1.55 13.12
C GLU A 305 21.97 -2.41 13.29
N MET A 306 23.14 -1.76 13.30
CA MET A 306 24.43 -2.47 13.45
C MET A 306 24.48 -3.25 14.76
N TYR A 307 23.92 -2.72 15.84
CA TYR A 307 23.84 -3.43 17.11
C TYR A 307 22.98 -4.68 17.02
N VAL A 308 21.77 -4.56 16.47
CA VAL A 308 20.83 -5.69 16.31
C VAL A 308 21.41 -6.77 15.39
N GLN A 309 22.01 -6.38 14.26
CA GLN A 309 22.70 -7.30 13.35
C GLN A 309 23.88 -8.01 14.03
N GLY A 310 24.64 -7.29 14.85
CA GLY A 310 25.78 -7.85 15.57
C GLY A 310 25.40 -8.87 16.65
N LEU A 311 24.14 -8.90 17.08
CA LEU A 311 23.61 -9.92 18.01
C LEU A 311 23.19 -11.23 17.28
N GLY A 312 23.27 -11.28 15.94
CA GLY A 312 22.83 -12.45 15.16
C GLY A 312 21.32 -12.70 15.26
N LEU A 313 20.56 -11.69 15.54
CA LEU A 313 19.10 -11.72 15.49
C LEU A 313 18.68 -11.48 14.03
N ASP A 314 18.82 -12.52 13.19
CA ASP A 314 18.42 -12.52 11.78
C ASP A 314 16.89 -12.66 11.62
#